data_b30b97d50bcf703157b1151b03d39b42
#
_entry.id   b30b97d50bcf703157b1151b03d39b42
#
_cell.length_a   1.000
_cell.length_b   1.000
_cell.length_c   1.000
_cell.angle_alpha   90.00
_cell.angle_beta   90.00
_cell.angle_gamma   90.00
#
_symmetry.space_group_name_H-M   'P 1'
#
loop_
_entity.id
_entity.type
_entity.pdbx_description
1 polymer ?
#
loop_
_entity_poly.entity_id
_entity_poly.type
_entity_poly.pdbx_seq_one_letter_code
_entity_poly.pdbx_strand_id
1 'polypeptide(L)'
;YSYMQGFWEGMGLRTTMNTRVTLSDLRRMNKYDLCILSAHGAYYTYSYGTFRKHTRTEPIILLTEASTLYKDIIYGFDLLAHRIIKLNGLYCVTADFFRNAYRSGQLSNTIIYSETCEFLGVTNSVDESMAEALLAGGARTVLGYVNNVYTVYSRSMLWDTVNHLAMGQTIGRALAHAKDTYGENDIIWYTEQGGRRPHAAAAYLVLYGDESARLNVPENFSLEERAEAAEDMLADVLESAA
;
A
#
# COMPACT_ATOMS: atom_id res chain seq x y z
N TYR A 1 3.61 -13.14 -3.38
CA TYR A 1 4.39 -12.00 -3.94
C TYR A 1 5.61 -12.45 -4.75
N SER A 2 6.31 -13.55 -4.42
CA SER A 2 7.47 -14.02 -5.20
C SER A 2 7.11 -14.33 -6.65
N TYR A 3 5.93 -14.90 -6.88
CA TYR A 3 5.42 -15.13 -8.22
C TYR A 3 5.17 -13.82 -8.98
N MET A 4 4.48 -12.85 -8.33
CA MET A 4 4.26 -11.52 -8.89
C MET A 4 5.58 -10.84 -9.25
N GLN A 5 6.58 -10.94 -8.37
CA GLN A 5 7.91 -10.39 -8.62
C GLN A 5 8.52 -10.96 -9.89
N GLY A 6 8.57 -12.30 -10.03
CA GLY A 6 9.14 -12.94 -11.21
C GLY A 6 8.41 -12.56 -12.50
N PHE A 7 7.09 -12.47 -12.46
CA PHE A 7 6.28 -12.03 -13.58
C PHE A 7 6.61 -10.60 -14.02
N TRP A 8 6.65 -9.65 -13.08
CA TRP A 8 6.96 -8.25 -13.39
C TRP A 8 8.41 -8.06 -13.85
N GLU A 9 9.35 -8.87 -13.36
CA GLU A 9 10.73 -8.91 -13.85
C GLU A 9 10.78 -9.42 -15.31
N GLY A 10 9.98 -10.43 -15.65
CA GLY A 10 9.78 -10.89 -17.03
C GLY A 10 9.22 -9.80 -17.96
N MET A 11 8.41 -8.89 -17.43
CA MET A 11 7.91 -7.71 -18.16
C MET A 11 8.91 -6.54 -18.20
N GLY A 12 10.16 -6.73 -17.76
CA GLY A 12 11.21 -5.73 -17.80
C GLY A 12 11.24 -4.76 -16.61
N LEU A 13 10.42 -4.96 -15.57
CA LEU A 13 10.50 -4.17 -14.35
C LEU A 13 11.67 -4.65 -13.48
N ARG A 14 12.35 -3.71 -12.83
CA ARG A 14 13.33 -4.03 -11.78
C ARG A 14 12.63 -4.03 -10.44
N THR A 15 12.54 -5.18 -9.79
CA THR A 15 11.81 -5.33 -8.55
C THR A 15 12.73 -5.62 -7.36
N THR A 16 12.28 -5.24 -6.17
CA THR A 16 12.94 -5.56 -4.90
C THR A 16 11.85 -5.92 -3.89
N MET A 17 11.92 -7.10 -3.31
CA MET A 17 11.01 -7.52 -2.26
C MET A 17 11.72 -7.51 -0.90
N ASN A 18 11.13 -6.82 0.07
CA ASN A 18 11.58 -6.82 1.45
C ASN A 18 10.48 -7.36 2.37
N THR A 19 10.71 -8.52 2.99
CA THR A 19 9.76 -9.17 3.91
C THR A 19 9.96 -8.77 5.38
N ARG A 20 10.99 -7.96 5.68
CA ARG A 20 11.32 -7.49 7.03
C ARG A 20 11.46 -5.97 7.05
N VAL A 21 10.37 -5.28 6.72
CA VAL A 21 10.35 -3.83 6.59
C VAL A 21 10.60 -3.16 7.94
N THR A 22 11.54 -2.22 7.94
CA THR A 22 11.93 -1.39 9.08
C THR A 22 11.55 0.08 8.85
N LEU A 23 11.61 0.90 9.90
CA LEU A 23 11.44 2.35 9.80
C LEU A 23 12.47 2.98 8.83
N SER A 24 13.68 2.40 8.77
CA SER A 24 14.73 2.85 7.83
C SER A 24 14.35 2.57 6.37
N ASP A 25 13.66 1.48 6.10
CA ASP A 25 13.21 1.15 4.74
C ASP A 25 12.11 2.11 4.29
N LEU A 26 11.15 2.40 5.17
CA LEU A 26 10.10 3.38 4.88
C LEU A 26 10.63 4.80 4.65
N ARG A 27 11.80 5.16 5.20
CA ARG A 27 12.48 6.45 4.91
C ARG A 27 13.21 6.49 3.56
N ARG A 28 13.18 5.40 2.80
CA ARG A 28 13.90 5.25 1.52
C ARG A 28 13.00 4.87 0.35
N MET A 29 11.69 5.06 0.48
CA MET A 29 10.73 4.76 -0.60
C MET A 29 10.96 5.60 -1.85
N ASN A 30 11.56 6.78 -1.71
CA ASN A 30 11.93 7.67 -2.81
C ASN A 30 12.96 7.12 -3.82
N LYS A 31 13.42 5.89 -3.62
CA LYS A 31 14.31 5.18 -4.56
C LYS A 31 13.56 4.40 -5.64
N TYR A 32 12.24 4.35 -5.53
CA TYR A 32 11.40 3.50 -6.36
C TYR A 32 10.31 4.32 -7.03
N ASP A 33 9.99 3.98 -8.29
CA ASP A 33 8.88 4.57 -9.03
C ASP A 33 7.51 4.05 -8.52
N LEU A 34 7.50 2.81 -8.02
CA LEU A 34 6.33 2.19 -7.38
C LEU A 34 6.76 1.55 -6.05
N CYS A 35 6.09 1.92 -4.97
CA CYS A 35 6.20 1.25 -3.67
C CYS A 35 4.89 0.55 -3.33
N ILE A 36 4.95 -0.77 -3.11
CA ILE A 36 3.82 -1.58 -2.65
C ILE A 36 4.02 -1.82 -1.15
N LEU A 37 3.08 -1.33 -0.35
CA LEU A 37 3.04 -1.51 1.10
C LEU A 37 2.03 -2.61 1.44
N SER A 38 2.51 -3.83 1.67
CA SER A 38 1.68 -4.95 2.11
C SER A 38 1.98 -5.26 3.58
N ALA A 39 1.09 -4.84 4.46
CA ALA A 39 1.24 -4.96 5.91
C ALA A 39 -0.13 -5.01 6.59
N HIS A 40 -0.14 -5.37 7.87
CA HIS A 40 -1.32 -5.14 8.69
C HIS A 40 -1.49 -3.66 8.97
N GLY A 41 -2.73 -3.20 8.99
CA GLY A 41 -3.10 -1.85 9.38
C GLY A 41 -4.38 -1.84 10.18
N ALA A 42 -4.62 -0.73 10.86
CA ALA A 42 -5.83 -0.51 11.63
C ALA A 42 -6.12 0.98 11.77
N TYR A 43 -7.39 1.34 11.85
CA TYR A 43 -7.84 2.63 12.35
C TYR A 43 -7.86 2.56 13.87
N TYR A 44 -6.75 2.96 14.50
CA TYR A 44 -6.42 2.62 15.87
C TYR A 44 -6.51 3.79 16.82
N THR A 45 -7.14 3.55 17.99
CA THR A 45 -7.25 4.53 19.07
C THR A 45 -6.19 4.25 20.14
N TYR A 46 -5.38 5.25 20.45
CA TYR A 46 -4.39 5.17 21.51
C TYR A 46 -4.39 6.42 22.39
N SER A 47 -3.92 6.28 23.63
CA SER A 47 -3.78 7.38 24.57
C SER A 47 -2.33 7.76 24.76
N TYR A 48 -2.06 9.05 24.90
CA TYR A 48 -0.74 9.60 25.13
C TYR A 48 -0.76 10.75 26.16
N GLY A 49 0.42 11.15 26.64
CA GLY A 49 0.60 12.17 27.67
C GLY A 49 0.70 11.58 29.08
N THR A 50 1.57 12.19 29.91
CA THR A 50 1.87 11.73 31.27
C THR A 50 0.92 12.33 32.31
N PHE A 51 0.74 13.64 32.27
CA PHE A 51 -0.10 14.37 33.25
C PHE A 51 -1.53 14.56 32.77
N ARG A 52 -1.72 14.83 31.49
CA ARG A 52 -3.02 14.93 30.85
C ARG A 52 -3.09 13.89 29.74
N LYS A 53 -3.97 12.92 29.90
CA LYS A 53 -4.20 11.91 28.85
C LYS A 53 -5.00 12.52 27.70
N HIS A 54 -4.46 12.37 26.52
CA HIS A 54 -5.10 12.68 25.26
C HIS A 54 -5.36 11.39 24.51
N THR A 55 -6.40 11.35 23.73
CA THR A 55 -6.75 10.20 22.89
C THR A 55 -6.69 10.64 21.42
N ARG A 56 -6.10 9.81 20.57
CA ARG A 56 -6.05 10.00 19.12
C ARG A 56 -6.46 8.72 18.44
N THR A 57 -7.26 8.84 17.39
CA THR A 57 -7.65 7.75 16.51
C THR A 57 -7.17 8.08 15.12
N GLU A 58 -6.39 7.20 14.49
CA GLU A 58 -5.83 7.42 13.17
C GLU A 58 -5.43 6.10 12.51
N PRO A 59 -5.25 6.07 11.17
CA PRO A 59 -4.67 4.92 10.50
C PRO A 59 -3.24 4.67 10.95
N ILE A 60 -2.91 3.41 11.17
CA ILE A 60 -1.55 2.96 11.48
C ILE A 60 -1.15 1.79 10.58
N ILE A 61 0.13 1.69 10.27
CA ILE A 61 0.72 0.54 9.57
C ILE A 61 1.63 -0.21 10.53
N LEU A 62 1.37 -1.49 10.73
CA LEU A 62 2.16 -2.36 11.60
C LEU A 62 3.38 -2.88 10.83
N LEU A 63 4.58 -2.65 11.38
CA LEU A 63 5.82 -3.16 10.82
C LEU A 63 6.17 -4.53 11.38
N THR A 64 7.09 -5.23 10.72
CA THR A 64 7.70 -6.45 11.25
C THR A 64 8.85 -6.15 12.23
N GLU A 65 9.19 -4.88 12.41
CA GLU A 65 10.25 -4.43 13.29
C GLU A 65 9.85 -4.49 14.76
N ALA A 66 10.50 -5.40 15.52
CA ALA A 66 10.27 -5.54 16.94
C ALA A 66 10.82 -4.34 17.73
N SER A 67 10.04 -3.90 18.73
CA SER A 67 10.47 -2.89 19.68
C SER A 67 11.44 -3.51 20.72
N THR A 68 12.54 -2.81 20.98
CA THR A 68 13.51 -3.16 22.00
C THR A 68 13.96 -1.90 22.73
N LEU A 69 14.44 -2.03 23.97
CA LEU A 69 14.95 -0.86 24.72
C LEU A 69 16.00 -0.07 23.94
N TYR A 70 16.89 -0.74 23.23
CA TYR A 70 17.91 -0.10 22.39
C TYR A 70 17.29 0.73 21.25
N LYS A 71 16.31 0.15 20.54
CA LYS A 71 15.61 0.84 19.46
C LYS A 71 14.71 1.97 19.99
N ASP A 72 14.10 1.79 21.16
CA ASP A 72 13.30 2.83 21.81
C ASP A 72 14.14 4.08 22.11
N ILE A 73 15.43 3.91 22.45
CA ILE A 73 16.36 5.04 22.61
C ILE A 73 16.64 5.70 21.27
N ILE A 74 16.93 4.92 20.23
CA ILE A 74 17.20 5.43 18.87
C ILE A 74 15.99 6.18 18.31
N TYR A 75 14.81 5.64 18.50
CA TYR A 75 13.54 6.19 17.99
C TYR A 75 12.83 7.10 18.99
N GLY A 76 13.50 7.50 20.06
CA GLY A 76 12.91 8.24 21.17
C GLY A 76 12.16 9.50 20.75
N PHE A 77 12.71 10.28 19.82
CA PHE A 77 12.02 11.46 19.28
C PHE A 77 10.80 11.11 18.44
N ASP A 78 10.81 10.02 17.68
CA ASP A 78 9.66 9.59 16.90
C ASP A 78 8.54 9.05 17.81
N LEU A 79 8.90 8.35 18.89
CA LEU A 79 7.97 7.89 19.92
C LEU A 79 7.34 9.06 20.68
N LEU A 80 8.14 10.04 21.11
CA LEU A 80 7.66 11.22 21.82
C LEU A 80 6.75 12.10 20.96
N ALA A 81 7.04 12.17 19.67
CA ALA A 81 6.24 12.94 18.70
C ALA A 81 5.05 12.14 18.12
N HIS A 82 4.82 10.92 18.60
CA HIS A 82 3.78 10.00 18.10
C HIS A 82 3.81 9.73 16.59
N ARG A 83 4.99 9.89 15.96
CA ARG A 83 5.23 9.50 14.57
C ARG A 83 5.22 7.99 14.41
N ILE A 84 5.64 7.31 15.47
CA ILE A 84 5.54 5.87 15.65
C ILE A 84 4.89 5.57 17.00
N ILE A 85 4.17 4.47 17.06
CA ILE A 85 3.63 3.91 18.29
C ILE A 85 4.06 2.44 18.43
N LYS A 86 3.86 1.87 19.61
CA LYS A 86 4.13 0.43 19.84
C LYS A 86 2.81 -0.31 20.04
N LEU A 87 2.65 -1.40 19.29
CA LEU A 87 1.51 -2.28 19.41
C LEU A 87 1.99 -3.73 19.39
N ASN A 88 1.63 -4.51 20.41
CA ASN A 88 2.02 -5.92 20.55
C ASN A 88 3.54 -6.19 20.40
N GLY A 89 4.38 -5.27 20.87
CA GLY A 89 5.83 -5.41 20.79
C GLY A 89 6.45 -5.06 19.43
N LEU A 90 5.68 -4.51 18.52
CA LEU A 90 6.12 -4.06 17.21
C LEU A 90 5.96 -2.54 17.07
N TYR A 91 6.73 -1.94 16.17
CA TYR A 91 6.52 -0.54 15.81
C TYR A 91 5.41 -0.40 14.76
N CYS A 92 4.59 0.62 14.93
CA CYS A 92 3.62 1.05 13.93
C CYS A 92 3.94 2.49 13.51
N VAL A 93 3.73 2.81 12.25
CA VAL A 93 3.89 4.17 11.74
C VAL A 93 2.54 4.84 11.59
N THR A 94 2.52 6.16 11.85
CA THR A 94 1.37 7.05 11.66
C THR A 94 1.61 7.96 10.44
N ALA A 95 0.63 8.76 10.07
CA ALA A 95 0.79 9.78 9.02
C ALA A 95 1.92 10.78 9.35
N ASP A 96 2.12 11.11 10.63
CA ASP A 96 3.16 12.04 11.09
C ASP A 96 4.58 11.48 10.88
N PHE A 97 4.74 10.15 10.82
CA PHE A 97 6.00 9.55 10.41
C PHE A 97 6.36 9.95 8.98
N PHE A 98 5.45 9.82 8.03
CA PHE A 98 5.70 10.16 6.63
C PHE A 98 5.87 11.66 6.43
N ARG A 99 5.11 12.51 7.13
CA ARG A 99 5.31 13.99 7.14
C ARG A 99 6.71 14.38 7.59
N ASN A 100 7.26 13.65 8.56
CA ASN A 100 8.62 13.91 9.04
C ASN A 100 9.70 13.27 8.15
N ALA A 101 9.44 12.08 7.61
CA ALA A 101 10.39 11.34 6.78
C ALA A 101 10.64 12.02 5.43
N TYR A 102 9.60 12.67 4.88
CA TYR A 102 9.66 13.25 3.55
C TYR A 102 9.25 14.71 3.54
N ARG A 103 10.19 15.56 3.11
CA ARG A 103 9.90 16.96 2.77
C ARG A 103 9.25 17.02 1.39
N SER A 104 8.60 18.14 1.10
CA SER A 104 7.98 18.38 -0.22
C SER A 104 8.93 18.04 -1.37
N GLY A 105 8.47 17.21 -2.30
CA GLY A 105 9.20 16.80 -3.49
C GLY A 105 10.19 15.64 -3.30
N GLN A 106 10.39 15.12 -2.09
CA GLN A 106 11.34 14.00 -1.87
C GLN A 106 10.82 12.65 -2.38
N LEU A 107 9.50 12.47 -2.46
CA LEU A 107 8.85 11.32 -3.08
C LEU A 107 8.46 11.57 -4.55
N SER A 108 9.11 12.54 -5.21
CA SER A 108 8.76 12.93 -6.59
C SER A 108 8.79 11.71 -7.53
N ASN A 109 7.70 11.56 -8.30
CA ASN A 109 7.43 10.47 -9.23
C ASN A 109 7.11 9.09 -8.61
N THR A 110 7.10 8.94 -7.29
CA THR A 110 6.74 7.66 -6.67
C THR A 110 5.22 7.47 -6.64
N ILE A 111 4.76 6.31 -7.11
CA ILE A 111 3.40 5.80 -6.88
C ILE A 111 3.44 4.94 -5.62
N ILE A 112 2.54 5.19 -4.68
CA ILE A 112 2.39 4.38 -3.45
C ILE A 112 1.10 3.56 -3.57
N TYR A 113 1.21 2.25 -3.51
CA TYR A 113 0.08 1.33 -3.46
C TYR A 113 0.06 0.62 -2.10
N SER A 114 -0.96 0.87 -1.29
CA SER A 114 -1.10 0.24 0.02
C SER A 114 -2.16 -0.86 0.01
N GLU A 115 -1.75 -2.09 0.32
CA GLU A 115 -2.64 -3.23 0.62
C GLU A 115 -3.01 -3.32 2.11
N THR A 116 -2.75 -2.25 2.86
CA THR A 116 -2.98 -2.20 4.29
C THR A 116 -4.46 -2.00 4.60
N CYS A 117 -5.02 -2.81 5.50
CA CYS A 117 -6.37 -2.59 6.03
C CYS A 117 -6.48 -1.20 6.66
N GLU A 118 -7.64 -0.55 6.48
CA GLU A 118 -7.99 0.73 7.11
C GLU A 118 -6.94 1.84 6.91
N PHE A 119 -6.15 1.75 5.83
CA PHE A 119 -5.15 2.77 5.48
C PHE A 119 -5.75 4.17 5.33
N LEU A 120 -7.00 4.24 4.91
CA LEU A 120 -7.81 5.45 4.78
C LEU A 120 -8.97 5.48 5.80
N GLY A 121 -8.79 4.84 6.95
CA GLY A 121 -9.81 4.75 7.98
C GLY A 121 -10.94 3.78 7.64
N VAL A 122 -12.14 4.08 8.12
CA VAL A 122 -13.34 3.27 7.97
C VAL A 122 -14.49 4.09 7.39
N THR A 123 -15.51 3.45 6.80
CA THR A 123 -16.60 4.12 6.06
C THR A 123 -17.24 5.29 6.84
N ASN A 124 -17.45 5.13 8.15
CA ASN A 124 -18.05 6.17 8.99
C ASN A 124 -17.02 7.21 9.50
N SER A 125 -15.76 7.01 9.22
CA SER A 125 -14.66 7.89 9.64
C SER A 125 -13.49 7.71 8.68
N VAL A 126 -13.69 8.17 7.44
CA VAL A 126 -12.60 8.20 6.44
C VAL A 126 -11.54 9.19 6.92
N ASP A 127 -10.28 8.72 6.88
CA ASP A 127 -9.13 9.47 7.35
C ASP A 127 -8.04 9.46 6.27
N GLU A 128 -7.90 10.57 5.57
CA GLU A 128 -6.99 10.74 4.44
C GLU A 128 -5.56 11.08 4.86
N SER A 129 -5.29 11.17 6.17
CA SER A 129 -4.04 11.67 6.73
C SER A 129 -2.78 10.96 6.21
N MET A 130 -2.87 9.64 5.97
CA MET A 130 -1.78 8.85 5.38
C MET A 130 -1.52 9.26 3.92
N ALA A 131 -2.58 9.36 3.12
CA ALA A 131 -2.47 9.78 1.72
C ALA A 131 -1.96 11.22 1.62
N GLU A 132 -2.52 12.15 2.42
CA GLU A 132 -2.09 13.54 2.47
C GLU A 132 -0.61 13.67 2.85
N ALA A 133 -0.14 12.90 3.85
CA ALA A 133 1.25 12.94 4.28
C ALA A 133 2.21 12.51 3.18
N LEU A 134 1.88 11.47 2.42
CA LEU A 134 2.69 10.96 1.31
C LEU A 134 2.64 11.92 0.10
N LEU A 135 1.48 12.47 -0.24
CA LEU A 135 1.33 13.47 -1.30
C LEU A 135 2.09 14.76 -0.96
N ALA A 136 2.02 15.22 0.30
CA ALA A 136 2.80 16.37 0.77
C ALA A 136 4.32 16.12 0.69
N GLY A 137 4.75 14.87 0.86
CA GLY A 137 6.13 14.43 0.63
C GLY A 137 6.53 14.41 -0.85
N GLY A 138 5.57 14.55 -1.75
CA GLY A 138 5.77 14.61 -3.20
C GLY A 138 5.45 13.32 -3.94
N ALA A 139 4.80 12.33 -3.29
CA ALA A 139 4.29 11.16 -4.00
C ALA A 139 3.35 11.63 -5.12
N ARG A 140 3.47 11.01 -6.29
CA ARG A 140 2.64 11.36 -7.42
C ARG A 140 1.21 10.87 -7.26
N THR A 141 1.09 9.66 -6.72
CA THR A 141 -0.20 9.02 -6.51
C THR A 141 -0.12 8.11 -5.30
N VAL A 142 -1.20 8.05 -4.53
CA VAL A 142 -1.35 7.16 -3.37
C VAL A 142 -2.66 6.39 -3.51
N LEU A 143 -2.58 5.06 -3.40
CA LEU A 143 -3.74 4.17 -3.36
C LEU A 143 -3.80 3.51 -1.98
N GLY A 144 -5.00 3.41 -1.42
CA GLY A 144 -5.21 2.75 -0.14
C GLY A 144 -6.65 2.32 0.08
N TYR A 145 -6.85 1.41 1.00
CA TYR A 145 -8.16 0.86 1.34
C TYR A 145 -8.83 1.61 2.47
N VAL A 146 -10.11 1.87 2.29
CA VAL A 146 -11.04 2.15 3.39
C VAL A 146 -11.60 0.81 3.86
N ASN A 147 -11.72 0.60 5.17
CA ASN A 147 -12.13 -0.63 5.83
C ASN A 147 -11.09 -1.79 5.73
N ASN A 148 -11.44 -2.91 6.35
CA ASN A 148 -10.66 -4.14 6.31
C ASN A 148 -10.83 -4.84 4.97
N VAL A 149 -9.73 -5.09 4.29
CA VAL A 149 -9.69 -5.77 3.01
C VAL A 149 -9.27 -7.23 3.16
N TYR A 150 -9.92 -8.12 2.41
CA TYR A 150 -9.54 -9.52 2.34
C TYR A 150 -8.36 -9.71 1.37
N THR A 151 -7.42 -10.55 1.79
CA THR A 151 -6.14 -10.72 1.07
C THR A 151 -6.31 -11.15 -0.39
N VAL A 152 -7.31 -12.01 -0.70
CA VAL A 152 -7.54 -12.46 -2.07
C VAL A 152 -7.95 -11.27 -2.95
N TYR A 153 -8.90 -10.46 -2.48
CA TYR A 153 -9.35 -9.28 -3.22
C TYR A 153 -8.23 -8.26 -3.40
N SER A 154 -7.50 -7.92 -2.31
CA SER A 154 -6.43 -6.91 -2.40
C SER A 154 -5.31 -7.33 -3.35
N ARG A 155 -4.93 -8.61 -3.34
CA ARG A 155 -3.93 -9.15 -4.26
C ARG A 155 -4.39 -9.19 -5.71
N SER A 156 -5.65 -9.53 -5.96
CA SER A 156 -6.22 -9.49 -7.31
C SER A 156 -6.22 -8.07 -7.87
N MET A 157 -6.65 -7.10 -7.07
CA MET A 157 -6.62 -5.68 -7.41
C MET A 157 -5.19 -5.18 -7.68
N LEU A 158 -4.24 -5.54 -6.80
CA LEU A 158 -2.82 -5.20 -6.97
C LEU A 158 -2.24 -5.81 -8.24
N TRP A 159 -2.46 -7.12 -8.45
CA TRP A 159 -1.96 -7.85 -9.59
C TRP A 159 -2.38 -7.20 -10.91
N ASP A 160 -3.67 -6.98 -11.07
CA ASP A 160 -4.23 -6.41 -12.28
C ASP A 160 -3.76 -4.97 -12.51
N THR A 161 -3.82 -4.15 -11.45
CA THR A 161 -3.38 -2.74 -11.53
C THR A 161 -1.92 -2.63 -11.94
N VAL A 162 -1.01 -3.42 -11.34
CA VAL A 162 0.43 -3.34 -11.65
C VAL A 162 0.74 -3.92 -13.03
N ASN A 163 0.04 -4.96 -13.47
CA ASN A 163 0.20 -5.49 -14.83
C ASN A 163 -0.15 -4.43 -15.89
N HIS A 164 -1.27 -3.74 -15.72
CA HIS A 164 -1.67 -2.67 -16.63
C HIS A 164 -0.71 -1.45 -16.58
N LEU A 165 -0.17 -1.13 -15.40
CA LEU A 165 0.91 -0.15 -15.27
C LEU A 165 2.18 -0.59 -16.02
N ALA A 166 2.58 -1.86 -15.89
CA ALA A 166 3.74 -2.42 -16.59
C ALA A 166 3.55 -2.42 -18.12
N MET A 167 2.32 -2.56 -18.59
CA MET A 167 1.93 -2.38 -20.00
C MET A 167 1.89 -0.90 -20.43
N GLY A 168 2.30 0.04 -19.58
CA GLY A 168 2.38 1.48 -19.90
C GLY A 168 1.07 2.24 -19.78
N GLN A 169 0.03 1.66 -19.19
CA GLN A 169 -1.21 2.39 -18.89
C GLN A 169 -1.02 3.39 -17.75
N THR A 170 -1.92 4.36 -17.65
CA THR A 170 -1.97 5.24 -16.49
C THR A 170 -2.54 4.52 -15.29
N ILE A 171 -2.17 4.96 -14.07
CA ILE A 171 -2.67 4.36 -12.83
C ILE A 171 -4.21 4.43 -12.73
N GLY A 172 -4.83 5.51 -13.20
CA GLY A 172 -6.28 5.64 -13.21
C GLY A 172 -6.96 4.60 -14.11
N ARG A 173 -6.42 4.36 -15.32
CA ARG A 173 -6.94 3.32 -16.23
C ARG A 173 -6.69 1.91 -15.70
N ALA A 174 -5.51 1.65 -15.16
CA ALA A 174 -5.16 0.37 -14.55
C ALA A 174 -6.09 0.05 -13.38
N LEU A 175 -6.35 1.01 -12.50
CA LEU A 175 -7.29 0.86 -11.39
C LEU A 175 -8.74 0.65 -11.88
N ALA A 176 -9.18 1.40 -12.89
CA ALA A 176 -10.52 1.23 -13.45
C ALA A 176 -10.72 -0.19 -14.00
N HIS A 177 -9.72 -0.73 -14.74
CA HIS A 177 -9.76 -2.09 -15.23
C HIS A 177 -9.85 -3.12 -14.09
N ALA A 178 -9.03 -2.96 -13.04
CA ALA A 178 -9.08 -3.85 -11.88
C ALA A 178 -10.45 -3.82 -11.18
N LYS A 179 -11.07 -2.65 -11.05
CA LYS A 179 -12.42 -2.50 -10.49
C LYS A 179 -13.51 -3.12 -11.37
N ASP A 180 -13.40 -2.96 -12.69
CA ASP A 180 -14.32 -3.59 -13.63
C ASP A 180 -14.25 -5.13 -13.56
N THR A 181 -13.03 -5.66 -13.33
CA THR A 181 -12.78 -7.11 -13.26
C THR A 181 -13.19 -7.72 -11.92
N TYR A 182 -12.84 -7.08 -10.80
CA TYR A 182 -13.00 -7.66 -9.44
C TYR A 182 -14.08 -6.98 -8.60
N GLY A 183 -14.68 -5.90 -9.11
CA GLY A 183 -15.70 -5.12 -8.40
C GLY A 183 -15.16 -3.93 -7.64
N GLU A 184 -16.03 -2.95 -7.40
CA GLU A 184 -15.70 -1.71 -6.64
C GLU A 184 -15.42 -1.98 -5.16
N ASN A 185 -15.97 -3.07 -4.61
CA ASN A 185 -15.90 -3.41 -3.19
C ASN A 185 -15.47 -4.86 -3.00
N ASP A 186 -14.86 -5.16 -1.87
CA ASP A 186 -14.48 -6.51 -1.45
C ASP A 186 -15.70 -7.37 -1.11
N ILE A 187 -16.32 -7.93 -2.12
CA ILE A 187 -17.48 -8.83 -1.99
C ILE A 187 -17.06 -10.17 -1.35
N ILE A 188 -15.83 -10.62 -1.57
CA ILE A 188 -15.30 -11.89 -1.02
C ILE A 188 -15.32 -11.81 0.49
N TRP A 189 -14.76 -10.76 1.08
CA TRP A 189 -14.79 -10.55 2.52
C TRP A 189 -16.20 -10.50 3.07
N TYR A 190 -17.09 -9.76 2.41
CA TYR A 190 -18.50 -9.66 2.78
C TYR A 190 -19.19 -11.02 2.79
N THR A 191 -18.97 -11.83 1.76
CA THR A 191 -19.60 -13.15 1.61
C THR A 191 -19.04 -14.14 2.64
N GLU A 192 -17.74 -14.18 2.87
CA GLU A 192 -17.10 -15.09 3.84
C GLU A 192 -17.46 -14.76 5.28
N GLN A 193 -17.70 -13.50 5.60
CA GLN A 193 -18.20 -13.08 6.91
C GLN A 193 -19.69 -13.38 7.10
N GLY A 194 -20.29 -14.19 6.20
CA GLY A 194 -21.67 -14.66 6.28
C GLY A 194 -22.70 -13.56 6.02
N GLY A 195 -22.33 -12.56 5.23
CA GLY A 195 -23.22 -11.45 4.88
C GLY A 195 -23.69 -10.59 6.06
N ARG A 196 -23.05 -10.75 7.23
CA ARG A 196 -23.42 -10.01 8.45
C ARG A 196 -22.97 -8.55 8.45
N ARG A 197 -21.97 -8.20 7.63
CA ARG A 197 -21.54 -6.81 7.46
C ARG A 197 -22.39 -6.16 6.38
N PRO A 198 -22.87 -4.93 6.62
CA PRO A 198 -23.49 -4.15 5.55
C PRO A 198 -22.50 -4.03 4.38
N HIS A 199 -22.98 -4.10 3.14
CA HIS A 199 -22.15 -3.94 1.95
C HIS A 199 -21.37 -2.61 1.97
N ALA A 200 -21.95 -1.55 2.54
CA ALA A 200 -21.30 -0.26 2.76
C ALA A 200 -20.05 -0.32 3.67
N ALA A 201 -19.87 -1.40 4.43
CA ALA A 201 -18.67 -1.63 5.25
C ALA A 201 -17.62 -2.54 4.55
N ALA A 202 -17.89 -3.01 3.32
CA ALA A 202 -16.89 -3.72 2.53
C ALA A 202 -15.74 -2.77 2.14
N ALA A 203 -14.52 -3.30 2.06
CA ALA A 203 -13.38 -2.50 1.65
C ALA A 203 -13.50 -2.04 0.20
N TYR A 204 -13.00 -0.85 -0.05
CA TYR A 204 -12.85 -0.30 -1.40
C TYR A 204 -11.54 0.45 -1.51
N LEU A 205 -10.95 0.40 -2.71
CA LEU A 205 -9.67 1.04 -3.00
C LEU A 205 -9.90 2.45 -3.56
N VAL A 206 -9.22 3.43 -2.97
CA VAL A 206 -9.29 4.83 -3.37
C VAL A 206 -7.93 5.30 -3.87
N LEU A 207 -7.94 6.13 -4.89
CA LEU A 207 -6.77 6.78 -5.47
C LEU A 207 -6.80 8.27 -5.15
N TYR A 208 -5.66 8.78 -4.65
CA TYR A 208 -5.40 10.20 -4.43
C TYR A 208 -4.21 10.65 -5.27
N GLY A 209 -4.28 11.84 -5.83
CA GLY A 209 -3.20 12.45 -6.63
C GLY A 209 -3.43 12.35 -8.14
N ASP A 210 -2.37 12.09 -8.89
CA ASP A 210 -2.37 12.14 -10.36
C ASP A 210 -2.78 10.81 -10.99
N GLU A 211 -4.00 10.71 -11.49
CA GLU A 211 -4.50 9.54 -12.22
C GLU A 211 -3.77 9.27 -13.54
N SER A 212 -3.08 10.28 -14.08
CA SER A 212 -2.29 10.14 -15.31
C SER A 212 -0.89 9.57 -15.08
N ALA A 213 -0.51 9.31 -13.82
CA ALA A 213 0.78 8.74 -13.45
C ALA A 213 1.01 7.39 -14.16
N ARG A 214 2.26 7.18 -14.61
CA ARG A 214 2.72 5.95 -15.27
C ARG A 214 4.02 5.50 -14.64
N LEU A 215 4.35 4.22 -14.79
CA LEU A 215 5.68 3.73 -14.49
C LEU A 215 6.65 4.13 -15.59
N ASN A 216 7.90 4.45 -15.21
CA ASN A 216 9.01 4.54 -16.15
C ASN A 216 9.44 3.13 -16.49
N VAL A 217 8.94 2.61 -17.59
CA VAL A 217 9.33 1.27 -18.05
C VAL A 217 10.47 1.41 -19.06
N PRO A 218 11.54 0.60 -18.96
CA PRO A 218 12.66 0.67 -19.90
C PRO A 218 12.20 0.58 -21.37
N GLU A 219 12.74 1.46 -22.23
CA GLU A 219 12.39 1.55 -23.65
C GLU A 219 12.70 0.27 -24.46
N ASN A 220 13.47 -0.66 -23.88
CA ASN A 220 13.89 -1.90 -24.52
C ASN A 220 12.80 -2.97 -24.62
N PHE A 221 11.63 -2.72 -24.05
CA PHE A 221 10.46 -3.60 -24.15
C PHE A 221 9.32 -2.84 -24.83
N SER A 222 8.98 -3.21 -26.05
CA SER A 222 7.79 -2.69 -26.71
C SER A 222 6.52 -3.14 -25.96
N LEU A 223 5.41 -2.43 -26.16
CA LEU A 223 4.12 -2.82 -25.58
C LEU A 223 3.66 -4.20 -26.09
N GLU A 224 4.05 -4.57 -27.32
CA GLU A 224 3.75 -5.86 -27.94
C GLU A 224 4.54 -6.98 -27.26
N GLU A 225 5.85 -6.82 -27.06
CA GLU A 225 6.70 -7.81 -26.37
C GLU A 225 6.26 -8.04 -24.91
N ARG A 226 5.71 -7.02 -24.26
CA ARG A 226 5.18 -7.13 -22.89
C ARG A 226 3.85 -7.85 -22.84
N ALA A 227 2.97 -7.60 -23.81
CA ALA A 227 1.69 -8.29 -23.91
C ALA A 227 1.93 -9.78 -24.23
N GLU A 228 2.84 -10.11 -25.14
CA GLU A 228 3.23 -11.46 -25.50
C GLU A 228 3.85 -12.20 -24.30
N ALA A 229 4.79 -11.57 -23.58
CA ALA A 229 5.38 -12.15 -22.36
C ALA A 229 4.33 -12.39 -21.26
N ALA A 230 3.32 -11.53 -21.13
CA ALA A 230 2.24 -11.69 -20.18
C ALA A 230 1.31 -12.86 -20.57
N GLU A 231 1.01 -13.04 -21.85
CA GLU A 231 0.20 -14.14 -22.37
C GLU A 231 0.91 -15.49 -22.22
N ASP A 232 2.21 -15.58 -22.55
CA ASP A 232 3.01 -16.78 -22.40
C ASP A 232 3.09 -17.22 -20.93
N MET A 233 3.35 -16.31 -20.02
CA MET A 233 3.41 -16.63 -18.58
C MET A 233 2.04 -17.03 -17.99
N LEU A 234 0.93 -16.49 -18.50
CA LEU A 234 -0.41 -16.91 -18.12
C LEU A 234 -0.73 -18.32 -18.63
N ALA A 235 -0.29 -18.65 -19.83
CA ALA A 235 -0.43 -19.99 -20.39
C ALA A 235 0.32 -21.04 -19.55
N ASP A 236 1.58 -20.77 -19.16
CA ASP A 236 2.39 -21.64 -18.30
C ASP A 236 1.75 -21.89 -16.93
N VAL A 237 1.08 -20.87 -16.36
CA VAL A 237 0.36 -21.00 -15.07
C VAL A 237 -0.87 -21.88 -15.21
N LEU A 238 -1.63 -21.72 -16.29
CA LEU A 238 -2.83 -22.53 -16.53
C LEU A 238 -2.46 -24.00 -16.80
N GLU A 239 -1.35 -24.26 -17.51
CA GLU A 239 -0.82 -25.63 -17.72
C GLU A 239 -0.29 -26.26 -16.43
N SER A 240 0.32 -25.47 -15.53
CA SER A 240 0.84 -25.98 -14.27
C SER A 240 -0.25 -26.24 -13.21
N ALA A 241 -1.45 -25.69 -13.41
CA ALA A 241 -2.60 -25.83 -12.51
C ALA A 241 -3.60 -26.91 -12.95
N ALA A 242 -3.41 -27.51 -14.13
CA ALA A 242 -4.24 -28.58 -14.70
C ALA A 242 -3.67 -29.97 -14.36
#